data_6136c735562a69b7c52e4df037782cc0
#
_entry.id   6136c735562a69b7c52e4df037782cc0
#
_cell.length_a   1.000
_cell.length_b   1.000
_cell.length_c   1.000
_cell.angle_alpha   90.00
_cell.angle_beta   90.00
_cell.angle_gamma   90.00
#
_symmetry.space_group_name_H-M   'P 1'
#
loop_
_entity.id
_entity.type
_entity.pdbx_description
1 polymer ?
#
loop_
_entity_poly.entity_id
_entity_poly.type
_entity_poly.pdbx_seq_one_letter_code
_entity_poly.pdbx_strand_id
1 'polypeptide(L)'
;MEVRFLTAGDRAVSVEFGKTICLETNAKVRMLDENLKEDPIEGMIETVPTYCALIIHYRPEVIRYGKLVKELEKRLGNMHAVDNSNKKKVVKEVPVYYGGETGPDLEYCAELEHTTVEEIIRKHSEHEYYVYMLGFAPGHPYMARFDEPFGFCLLYTSPSPRDMRRSR
;
A
#
# COMPACT_ATOMS: atom_id res chain seq x y z
N MET A 1 17.42 -10.50 2.14
CA MET A 1 16.34 -10.68 1.16
C MET A 1 16.75 -9.94 -0.08
N GLU A 2 16.76 -10.60 -1.21
CA GLU A 2 17.28 -10.04 -2.47
C GLU A 2 16.23 -9.12 -3.09
N VAL A 3 16.61 -7.87 -3.39
CA VAL A 3 15.76 -6.91 -4.10
C VAL A 3 15.69 -7.34 -5.57
N ARG A 4 14.50 -7.32 -6.16
CA ARG A 4 14.29 -7.71 -7.56
C ARG A 4 13.85 -6.50 -8.39
N PHE A 5 14.37 -6.41 -9.60
CA PHE A 5 13.99 -5.42 -10.58
C PHE A 5 13.20 -6.09 -11.71
N LEU A 6 11.96 -5.70 -11.87
CA LEU A 6 11.08 -6.26 -12.89
C LEU A 6 10.62 -5.15 -13.84
N THR A 7 10.49 -5.48 -15.11
CA THR A 7 9.86 -4.56 -16.06
C THR A 7 8.36 -4.48 -15.83
N ALA A 8 7.83 -3.27 -15.80
CA ALA A 8 6.40 -2.99 -15.72
C ALA A 8 5.96 -2.23 -16.97
N GLY A 9 5.77 -2.98 -18.06
CA GLY A 9 5.62 -2.40 -19.40
C GLY A 9 6.95 -1.89 -19.97
N ASP A 10 6.88 -0.91 -20.87
CA ASP A 10 8.01 -0.32 -21.58
C ASP A 10 8.59 0.94 -20.89
N ARG A 11 7.86 1.53 -19.97
CA ARG A 11 8.15 2.83 -19.34
C ARG A 11 8.17 2.80 -17.81
N ALA A 12 8.19 1.62 -17.20
CA ALA A 12 8.27 1.51 -15.77
C ALA A 12 9.13 0.32 -15.32
N VAL A 13 9.71 0.46 -14.13
CA VAL A 13 10.40 -0.60 -13.40
C VAL A 13 9.73 -0.78 -12.04
N SER A 14 9.50 -2.03 -11.64
CA SER A 14 9.07 -2.40 -10.31
C SER A 14 10.28 -2.86 -9.49
N VAL A 15 10.56 -2.20 -8.41
CA VAL A 15 11.59 -2.56 -7.43
C VAL A 15 10.91 -3.29 -6.28
N GLU A 16 11.05 -4.62 -6.23
CA GLU A 16 10.39 -5.46 -5.24
C GLU A 16 11.31 -5.77 -4.06
N PHE A 17 10.87 -5.43 -2.85
CA PHE A 17 11.58 -5.66 -1.60
C PHE A 17 11.18 -6.94 -0.88
N GLY A 18 10.12 -7.59 -1.33
CA GLY A 18 9.60 -8.83 -0.74
C GLY A 18 8.24 -9.22 -1.28
N LYS A 19 7.71 -10.33 -0.76
CA LYS A 19 6.38 -10.84 -1.11
C LYS A 19 5.39 -10.79 0.05
N THR A 20 5.89 -10.47 1.24
CA THR A 20 5.07 -10.44 2.47
C THR A 20 4.79 -9.01 2.84
N ILE A 21 3.52 -8.72 3.09
CA ILE A 21 3.07 -7.40 3.57
C ILE A 21 3.48 -7.29 5.04
N CYS A 22 4.48 -6.47 5.32
CA CYS A 22 4.93 -6.16 6.67
C CYS A 22 5.54 -4.75 6.72
N LEU A 23 5.61 -4.19 7.92
CA LEU A 23 6.15 -2.84 8.15
C LEU A 23 7.58 -2.68 7.67
N GLU A 24 8.41 -3.69 7.90
CA GLU A 24 9.82 -3.66 7.51
C GLU A 24 9.99 -3.56 5.99
N THR A 25 9.24 -4.36 5.23
CA THR A 25 9.26 -4.32 3.76
C THR A 25 8.77 -2.97 3.25
N ASN A 26 7.66 -2.48 3.79
CA ASN A 26 7.10 -1.18 3.39
C ASN A 26 8.02 -0.01 3.78
N ALA A 27 8.71 -0.09 4.91
CA ALA A 27 9.70 0.92 5.28
C ALA A 27 10.80 1.06 4.22
N LYS A 28 11.29 -0.06 3.66
CA LYS A 28 12.28 -0.04 2.56
C LYS A 28 11.72 0.61 1.28
N VAL A 29 10.46 0.31 0.95
CA VAL A 29 9.76 0.97 -0.18
C VAL A 29 9.73 2.47 0.01
N ARG A 30 9.31 2.93 1.21
CA ARG A 30 9.23 4.36 1.53
C ARG A 30 10.59 5.04 1.54
N MET A 31 11.61 4.39 2.07
CA MET A 31 12.98 4.93 2.07
C MET A 31 13.49 5.20 0.66
N LEU A 32 13.28 4.25 -0.27
CA LEU A 32 13.68 4.45 -1.66
C LEU A 32 12.84 5.55 -2.32
N ASP A 33 11.53 5.59 -2.08
CA ASP A 33 10.63 6.61 -2.60
C ASP A 33 11.04 8.01 -2.16
N GLU A 34 11.33 8.19 -0.87
CA GLU A 34 11.81 9.46 -0.30
C GLU A 34 13.16 9.86 -0.90
N ASN A 35 14.12 8.93 -0.98
CA ASN A 35 15.42 9.20 -1.59
C ASN A 35 15.31 9.67 -3.05
N LEU A 36 14.42 9.02 -3.83
CA LEU A 36 14.20 9.41 -5.22
C LEU A 36 13.43 10.73 -5.39
N LYS A 37 12.65 11.13 -4.40
CA LYS A 37 11.99 12.44 -4.37
C LYS A 37 12.94 13.57 -4.00
N GLU A 38 13.89 13.30 -3.10
CA GLU A 38 14.92 14.26 -2.69
C GLU A 38 15.99 14.47 -3.77
N ASP A 39 16.40 13.38 -4.44
CA ASP A 39 17.40 13.41 -5.50
C ASP A 39 16.92 12.57 -6.70
N PRO A 40 16.10 13.16 -7.59
CA PRO A 40 15.52 12.45 -8.72
C PRO A 40 16.57 12.02 -9.74
N ILE A 41 16.40 10.80 -10.29
CA ILE A 41 17.21 10.32 -11.42
C ILE A 41 16.73 11.01 -12.69
N GLU A 42 17.66 11.50 -13.51
CA GLU A 42 17.33 12.12 -14.79
C GLU A 42 16.54 11.15 -15.68
N GLY A 43 15.41 11.61 -16.19
CA GLY A 43 14.48 10.78 -16.96
C GLY A 43 13.40 10.06 -16.13
N MET A 44 13.47 10.08 -14.82
CA MET A 44 12.38 9.62 -13.96
C MET A 44 11.19 10.59 -14.06
N ILE A 45 9.97 10.05 -14.06
CA ILE A 45 8.72 10.81 -14.14
C ILE A 45 8.06 10.88 -12.75
N GLU A 46 7.79 9.71 -12.19
CA GLU A 46 7.12 9.58 -10.90
C GLU A 46 7.44 8.24 -10.23
N THR A 47 7.15 8.16 -8.96
CA THR A 47 7.23 6.95 -8.15
C THR A 47 5.85 6.60 -7.59
N VAL A 48 5.50 5.32 -7.58
CA VAL A 48 4.25 4.81 -7.02
C VAL A 48 4.57 3.72 -6.00
N PRO A 49 4.55 4.04 -4.70
CA PRO A 49 4.78 3.05 -3.66
C PRO A 49 3.59 2.09 -3.54
N THR A 50 3.90 0.81 -3.32
CA THR A 50 2.94 -0.24 -3.03
C THR A 50 3.24 -0.91 -1.68
N TYR A 51 2.56 -1.98 -1.33
CA TYR A 51 2.83 -2.71 -0.09
C TYR A 51 4.28 -3.18 0.04
N CYS A 52 4.83 -3.76 -1.05
CA CYS A 52 6.12 -4.45 -1.04
C CYS A 52 7.06 -4.01 -2.17
N ALA A 53 6.64 -3.09 -3.01
CA ALA A 53 7.40 -2.65 -4.17
C ALA A 53 7.26 -1.15 -4.41
N LEU A 54 8.23 -0.57 -5.12
CA LEU A 54 8.17 0.78 -5.67
C LEU A 54 8.12 0.69 -7.18
N ILE A 55 7.08 1.23 -7.80
CA ILE A 55 7.01 1.37 -9.25
C ILE A 55 7.58 2.73 -9.61
N ILE A 56 8.50 2.75 -10.56
CA ILE A 56 9.19 3.97 -11.02
C ILE A 56 8.90 4.12 -12.49
N HIS A 57 8.16 5.16 -12.85
CA HIS A 57 7.92 5.55 -14.24
C HIS A 57 9.06 6.39 -14.77
N TYR A 58 9.52 6.10 -15.98
CA TYR A 58 10.65 6.79 -16.60
C TYR A 58 10.48 6.99 -18.10
N ARG A 59 11.32 7.83 -18.68
CA ARG A 59 11.40 8.10 -20.13
C ARG A 59 12.54 7.28 -20.74
N PRO A 60 12.26 6.21 -21.52
CA PRO A 60 13.29 5.36 -22.14
C PRO A 60 14.18 6.09 -23.14
N GLU A 61 13.68 7.19 -23.71
CA GLU A 61 14.43 8.08 -24.59
C GLU A 61 15.51 8.90 -23.85
N VAL A 62 15.38 9.10 -22.54
CA VAL A 62 16.34 9.82 -21.69
C VAL A 62 17.27 8.84 -20.98
N ILE A 63 16.70 7.81 -20.33
CA ILE A 63 17.45 6.80 -19.60
C ILE A 63 17.00 5.40 -19.99
N ARG A 64 17.93 4.54 -20.39
CA ARG A 64 17.65 3.13 -20.70
C ARG A 64 17.46 2.32 -19.42
N TYR A 65 16.61 1.29 -19.48
CA TYR A 65 16.29 0.38 -18.36
C TYR A 65 17.54 -0.09 -17.59
N GLY A 66 18.54 -0.61 -18.30
CA GLY A 66 19.76 -1.14 -17.65
C GLY A 66 20.60 -0.07 -16.94
N LYS A 67 20.56 1.20 -17.39
CA LYS A 67 21.22 2.32 -16.70
C LYS A 67 20.43 2.74 -15.48
N LEU A 68 19.10 2.77 -15.60
CA LEU A 68 18.21 3.06 -14.46
C LEU A 68 18.39 2.02 -13.35
N VAL A 69 18.35 0.72 -13.68
CA VAL A 69 18.56 -0.35 -12.69
C VAL A 69 19.90 -0.22 -11.97
N LYS A 70 20.99 0.02 -12.70
CA LYS A 70 22.31 0.22 -12.09
C LYS A 70 22.36 1.41 -11.12
N GLU A 71 21.70 2.50 -11.45
CA GLU A 71 21.61 3.65 -10.57
C GLU A 71 20.79 3.36 -9.32
N LEU A 72 19.68 2.62 -9.47
CA LEU A 72 18.86 2.15 -8.35
C LEU A 72 19.62 1.18 -7.44
N GLU A 73 20.38 0.23 -8.00
CA GLU A 73 21.24 -0.69 -7.24
C GLU A 73 22.27 0.08 -6.40
N LYS A 74 22.93 1.08 -7.01
CA LYS A 74 23.91 1.93 -6.31
C LYS A 74 23.26 2.68 -5.14
N ARG A 75 22.07 3.25 -5.34
CA ARG A 75 21.34 3.94 -4.28
C ARG A 75 20.94 2.99 -3.15
N LEU A 76 20.40 1.83 -3.49
CA LEU A 76 20.05 0.80 -2.51
C LEU A 76 21.28 0.34 -1.71
N GLY A 77 22.44 0.20 -2.34
CA GLY A 77 23.69 -0.12 -1.66
C GLY A 77 24.17 0.96 -0.68
N ASN A 78 23.84 2.20 -0.93
CA ASN A 78 24.18 3.35 -0.08
C ASN A 78 23.11 3.64 0.99
N MET A 79 21.90 3.07 0.84
CA MET A 79 20.83 3.17 1.82
C MET A 79 21.12 2.26 3.01
N HIS A 80 21.93 2.74 3.95
CA HIS A 80 22.02 2.12 5.27
C HIS A 80 20.65 2.21 5.92
N ALA A 81 20.29 1.21 6.72
CA ALA A 81 19.05 1.21 7.48
C ALA A 81 18.99 2.48 8.35
N VAL A 82 18.40 3.51 7.82
CA VAL A 82 18.09 4.71 8.61
C VAL A 82 17.03 4.26 9.59
N ASP A 83 17.39 4.32 10.85
CA ASP A 83 16.48 4.06 11.94
C ASP A 83 15.30 5.02 11.85
N ASN A 84 14.19 4.55 11.30
CA ASN A 84 12.95 5.32 11.15
C ASN A 84 12.27 5.61 12.51
N SER A 85 12.90 5.24 13.63
CA SER A 85 12.40 5.47 14.99
C SER A 85 12.15 6.95 15.31
N ASN A 86 12.76 7.87 14.56
CA ASN A 86 12.66 9.33 14.79
C ASN A 86 11.58 10.03 13.96
N LYS A 87 10.92 9.37 13.01
CA LYS A 87 9.78 10.02 12.31
C LYS A 87 8.56 9.99 13.21
N LYS A 88 8.06 11.18 13.57
CA LYS A 88 6.82 11.31 14.34
C LYS A 88 5.69 10.55 13.65
N LYS A 89 5.17 9.54 14.33
CA LYS A 89 3.94 8.83 13.93
C LYS A 89 2.81 9.85 13.88
N VAL A 90 2.21 10.01 12.71
CA VAL A 90 1.01 10.84 12.54
C VAL A 90 -0.19 9.91 12.58
N VAL A 91 -0.94 9.95 13.65
CA VAL A 91 -2.22 9.26 13.78
C VAL A 91 -3.33 10.23 13.43
N LYS A 92 -4.24 9.80 12.55
CA LYS A 92 -5.44 10.55 12.20
C LYS A 92 -6.66 9.76 12.64
N GLU A 93 -7.51 10.38 13.43
CA GLU A 93 -8.81 9.84 13.79
C GLU A 93 -9.80 10.11 12.66
N VAL A 94 -10.49 9.07 12.22
CA VAL A 94 -11.53 9.14 11.20
C VAL A 94 -12.84 8.73 11.85
N PRO A 95 -13.83 9.64 11.95
CA PRO A 95 -15.14 9.28 12.49
C PRO A 95 -15.85 8.31 11.54
N VAL A 96 -16.35 7.21 12.08
CA VAL A 96 -17.09 6.19 11.36
C VAL A 96 -18.47 6.02 11.97
N TYR A 97 -19.51 6.11 11.15
CA TYR A 97 -20.86 5.84 11.57
C TYR A 97 -21.23 4.38 11.25
N TYR A 98 -21.60 3.64 12.30
CA TYR A 98 -22.01 2.24 12.17
C TYR A 98 -23.53 2.12 12.36
N GLY A 99 -24.23 1.66 11.35
CA GLY A 99 -25.64 1.32 11.47
C GLY A 99 -26.53 1.90 10.38
N GLY A 100 -27.81 1.52 10.41
CA GLY A 100 -28.81 1.90 9.43
C GLY A 100 -28.39 1.57 8.01
N GLU A 101 -28.67 2.46 7.08
CA GLU A 101 -28.33 2.31 5.66
C GLU A 101 -26.83 2.31 5.38
N THR A 102 -25.98 2.78 6.31
CA THR A 102 -24.53 2.89 6.14
C THR A 102 -23.74 1.67 6.64
N GLY A 103 -24.41 0.76 7.34
CA GLY A 103 -23.82 -0.49 7.85
C GLY A 103 -24.68 -1.72 7.60
N PRO A 104 -25.11 -1.98 6.34
CA PRO A 104 -26.05 -3.07 6.05
C PRO A 104 -25.47 -4.46 6.33
N ASP A 105 -24.15 -4.58 6.37
CA ASP A 105 -23.46 -5.87 6.52
C ASP A 105 -23.05 -6.18 7.98
N LEU A 106 -23.34 -5.30 8.93
CA LEU A 106 -22.87 -5.47 10.33
C LEU A 106 -23.39 -6.75 10.99
N GLU A 107 -24.68 -7.05 10.82
CA GLU A 107 -25.28 -8.27 11.36
C GLU A 107 -24.67 -9.51 10.71
N TYR A 108 -24.49 -9.48 9.39
CA TYR A 108 -23.85 -10.57 8.65
C TYR A 108 -22.38 -10.77 9.08
N CYS A 109 -21.64 -9.70 9.30
CA CYS A 109 -20.28 -9.78 9.82
C CYS A 109 -20.24 -10.39 11.23
N ALA A 110 -21.19 -10.04 12.09
CA ALA A 110 -21.30 -10.59 13.44
C ALA A 110 -21.62 -12.08 13.41
N GLU A 111 -22.50 -12.52 12.54
CA GLU A 111 -22.82 -13.93 12.35
C GLU A 111 -21.59 -14.73 11.87
N LEU A 112 -20.83 -14.23 10.88
CA LEU A 112 -19.63 -14.89 10.37
C LEU A 112 -18.53 -15.04 11.41
N GLU A 113 -18.36 -14.04 12.27
CA GLU A 113 -17.35 -14.03 13.34
C GLU A 113 -17.88 -14.70 14.64
N HIS A 114 -19.12 -15.22 14.63
CA HIS A 114 -19.77 -15.80 15.80
C HIS A 114 -19.75 -14.87 17.04
N THR A 115 -20.05 -13.61 16.81
CA THR A 115 -19.95 -12.54 17.83
C THR A 115 -21.13 -11.57 17.72
N THR A 116 -21.09 -10.45 18.45
CA THR A 116 -22.12 -9.41 18.39
C THR A 116 -21.70 -8.24 17.51
N VAL A 117 -22.68 -7.43 17.06
CA VAL A 117 -22.42 -6.21 16.28
C VAL A 117 -21.53 -5.23 17.05
N GLU A 118 -21.77 -5.08 18.36
CA GLU A 118 -20.98 -4.21 19.24
C GLU A 118 -19.51 -4.65 19.25
N GLU A 119 -19.26 -5.94 19.29
CA GLU A 119 -17.91 -6.49 19.29
C GLU A 119 -17.21 -6.29 17.93
N ILE A 120 -17.94 -6.39 16.80
CA ILE A 120 -17.41 -6.04 15.48
C ILE A 120 -17.01 -4.57 15.43
N ILE A 121 -17.89 -3.68 15.90
CA ILE A 121 -17.62 -2.24 15.96
C ILE A 121 -16.40 -1.96 16.83
N ARG A 122 -16.33 -2.58 18.01
CA ARG A 122 -15.21 -2.45 18.94
C ARG A 122 -13.89 -2.88 18.28
N LYS A 123 -13.85 -4.09 17.71
CA LYS A 123 -12.69 -4.62 17.00
C LYS A 123 -12.25 -3.72 15.83
N HIS A 124 -13.19 -3.11 15.14
CA HIS A 124 -12.87 -2.23 14.01
C HIS A 124 -12.38 -0.86 14.46
N SER A 125 -12.97 -0.26 15.52
CA SER A 125 -12.73 1.13 15.91
C SER A 125 -11.58 1.33 16.91
N GLU A 126 -11.30 0.34 17.78
CA GLU A 126 -10.29 0.48 18.84
C GLU A 126 -8.85 0.29 18.38
N HIS A 127 -8.62 -0.12 17.15
CA HIS A 127 -7.29 -0.42 16.63
C HIS A 127 -6.75 0.65 15.69
N GLU A 128 -5.45 0.85 15.76
CA GLU A 128 -4.74 1.66 14.76
C GLU A 128 -4.46 0.84 13.51
N TYR A 129 -4.79 1.40 12.36
CA TYR A 129 -4.51 0.84 11.05
C TYR A 129 -3.30 1.54 10.44
N TYR A 130 -2.35 0.76 9.93
CA TYR A 130 -1.22 1.32 9.21
C TYR A 130 -1.56 1.48 7.73
N VAL A 131 -1.42 2.69 7.21
CA VAL A 131 -1.60 2.99 5.79
C VAL A 131 -0.31 2.68 5.04
N TYR A 132 -0.34 1.66 4.22
CA TYR A 132 0.81 1.22 3.42
C TYR A 132 0.96 2.04 2.14
N MET A 133 -0.13 2.31 1.47
CA MET A 133 -0.17 3.00 0.19
C MET A 133 -1.52 3.68 -0.03
N LEU A 134 -1.55 4.61 -0.97
CA LEU A 134 -2.78 5.18 -1.52
C LEU A 134 -2.96 4.67 -2.95
N GLY A 135 -4.20 4.43 -3.38
CA GLY A 135 -4.45 3.96 -4.73
C GLY A 135 -5.94 3.73 -5.02
N PHE A 136 -6.23 3.12 -6.16
CA PHE A 136 -7.57 2.88 -6.70
C PHE A 136 -8.36 4.18 -6.98
N ALA A 137 -8.53 5.04 -6.00
CA ALA A 137 -9.13 6.36 -6.12
C ALA A 137 -8.25 7.39 -5.38
N PRO A 138 -8.33 8.68 -5.71
CA PRO A 138 -7.59 9.72 -4.99
C PRO A 138 -7.88 9.68 -3.49
N GLY A 139 -6.82 9.50 -2.70
CA GLY A 139 -6.92 9.45 -1.24
C GLY A 139 -7.42 8.13 -0.64
N HIS A 140 -7.71 7.09 -1.45
CA HIS A 140 -8.13 5.80 -0.93
C HIS A 140 -6.98 5.07 -0.23
N PRO A 141 -7.07 4.81 1.10
CA PRO A 141 -5.97 4.20 1.84
C PRO A 141 -6.05 2.68 1.78
N TYR A 142 -4.93 2.06 1.47
CA TYR A 142 -4.72 0.63 1.65
C TYR A 142 -4.09 0.41 3.01
N MET A 143 -4.86 -0.17 3.93
CA MET A 143 -4.51 -0.33 5.33
C MET A 143 -4.44 -1.80 5.72
N ALA A 144 -3.67 -2.11 6.76
CA ALA A 144 -3.71 -3.40 7.41
C ALA A 144 -3.54 -3.27 8.93
N ARG A 145 -4.10 -4.24 9.64
CA ARG A 145 -3.88 -4.52 11.06
C ARG A 145 -2.86 -5.66 11.17
N PHE A 146 -2.19 -5.71 12.30
CA PHE A 146 -1.20 -6.75 12.60
C PHE A 146 -1.65 -7.74 13.67
N ASP A 147 -2.60 -7.33 14.48
CA ASP A 147 -3.28 -8.12 15.48
C ASP A 147 -4.47 -8.85 14.87
N GLU A 148 -5.33 -9.44 15.57
CA GLU A 148 -6.43 -10.28 15.10
C GLU A 148 -7.22 -9.72 13.89
N PRO A 149 -6.91 -10.13 12.65
CA PRO A 149 -7.69 -9.74 11.49
C PRO A 149 -9.09 -10.36 11.56
N PHE A 150 -10.06 -9.74 10.91
CA PHE A 150 -11.35 -10.39 10.68
C PHE A 150 -11.17 -11.63 9.79
N GLY A 151 -11.86 -12.72 10.11
CA GLY A 151 -11.79 -13.98 9.38
C GLY A 151 -12.57 -14.00 8.05
N PHE A 152 -13.23 -12.91 7.69
CA PHE A 152 -14.08 -12.80 6.51
C PHE A 152 -13.58 -11.78 5.51
N CYS A 153 -14.04 -11.92 4.26
CA CYS A 153 -13.74 -11.01 3.18
C CYS A 153 -15.05 -10.39 2.65
N LEU A 154 -15.15 -9.06 2.70
CA LEU A 154 -16.31 -8.30 2.21
C LEU A 154 -16.21 -7.92 0.71
N LEU A 155 -15.53 -8.72 -0.11
CA LEU A 155 -15.39 -8.47 -1.55
C LEU A 155 -16.74 -8.33 -2.29
N TYR A 156 -17.80 -8.93 -1.73
CA TYR A 156 -19.15 -8.87 -2.31
C TYR A 156 -19.87 -7.53 -2.08
N THR A 157 -19.41 -6.74 -1.11
CA THR A 157 -20.04 -5.47 -0.73
C THR A 157 -19.42 -4.26 -1.43
N SER A 158 -18.26 -4.41 -2.04
CA SER A 158 -17.63 -3.41 -2.90
C SER A 158 -17.55 -3.93 -4.34
N PRO A 159 -18.67 -3.88 -5.10
CA PRO A 159 -18.66 -4.38 -6.46
C PRO A 159 -17.64 -3.61 -7.30
N SER A 160 -16.69 -4.32 -7.84
CA SER A 160 -15.75 -3.79 -8.82
C SER A 160 -16.55 -3.33 -10.06
N PRO A 161 -16.09 -2.30 -10.79
CA PRO A 161 -16.68 -1.94 -12.09
C PRO A 161 -16.77 -3.12 -13.08
N ARG A 162 -15.95 -4.17 -12.88
CA ARG A 162 -16.03 -5.42 -13.67
C ARG A 162 -17.22 -6.29 -13.27
N ASP A 163 -17.67 -6.21 -12.03
CA ASP A 163 -18.79 -6.99 -11.49
C ASP A 163 -20.11 -6.32 -11.80
N MET A 164 -20.10 -5.02 -12.08
CA MET A 164 -21.27 -4.30 -12.52
C MET A 164 -21.53 -4.59 -14.00
N ARG A 165 -22.44 -5.54 -14.28
CA ARG A 165 -22.92 -5.87 -15.64
C ARG A 165 -23.55 -4.70 -16.40
N ARG A 166 -23.47 -3.48 -15.91
CA ARG A 166 -24.09 -2.27 -16.45
C ARG A 166 -23.14 -1.27 -17.08
N SER A 167 -21.88 -1.60 -17.28
CA SER A 167 -20.95 -0.77 -18.04
C SER A 167 -20.90 -1.20 -19.51
N ARG A 168 -22.06 -1.35 -20.14
CA ARG A 168 -22.18 -1.48 -21.60
C ARG A 168 -23.12 -0.44 -22.15
#